data_948a2216d99c7dc2ef6af1b467571bf9
#
_entry.id   948a2216d99c7dc2ef6af1b467571bf9
#
_cell.length_a   1.000
_cell.length_b   1.000
_cell.length_c   1.000
_cell.angle_alpha   90.00
_cell.angle_beta   90.00
_cell.angle_gamma   90.00
#
_symmetry.space_group_name_H-M   'P 1'
#
loop_
_entity.id
_entity.type
_entity.pdbx_description
1 polymer ?
#
loop_
_entity_poly.entity_id
_entity_poly.type
_entity_poly.pdbx_seq_one_letter_code
_entity_poly.pdbx_strand_id
1 'polypeptide(L)'
;MLDTKDFNFFESQASFDFKGFLLKLLKFWKWFVLSLVITFLIAYNVNIRKEKIYGMQSSILVKEENNPFFTSNTSLIFNWGGVSDKVQTMITTLKSRSHNEVVVDKLQYYIQYLQKGKYYYEDVYGIAPFYIQIDKNKGQLAGTPIKIKFISESKFELSVDFVANPSKTLIHYIDNSRSQAPMDNEAFTKVFKIDEELNLPFLNGTIHLKPDAYGYVGKEYYMRFDDFNGTVGRYRGLDVSSDLKAQSVVTLQIQGNNIHRLVEYLNETVNVLRKTQLDRKNQFATNTIRFIDSTLAQMEGQIKDAESELKDFRRGKNIFEIEG
;
A
#
# COMPACT_ATOMS: atom_id res chain seq x y z
N MET A 1 -9.19 -66.93 -54.36
CA MET A 1 -9.73 -67.34 -53.10
C MET A 1 -8.73 -66.89 -52.07
N LEU A 2 -8.90 -65.71 -51.47
CA LEU A 2 -8.03 -65.16 -50.45
C LEU A 2 -8.64 -65.53 -49.12
N ASP A 3 -7.80 -66.17 -48.31
CA ASP A 3 -8.13 -66.77 -47.02
C ASP A 3 -8.41 -65.65 -45.96
N THR A 4 -9.62 -65.65 -45.41
CA THR A 4 -10.12 -64.64 -44.46
C THR A 4 -9.70 -64.91 -43.00
N LYS A 5 -8.49 -65.46 -42.78
CA LYS A 5 -8.02 -65.83 -41.43
C LYS A 5 -7.10 -64.83 -40.69
N ASP A 6 -6.74 -63.69 -41.35
CA ASP A 6 -5.73 -62.81 -40.80
C ASP A 6 -6.27 -61.48 -40.21
N PHE A 7 -7.57 -61.38 -39.89
CA PHE A 7 -8.14 -60.14 -39.32
C PHE A 7 -8.76 -60.29 -37.92
N ASN A 8 -8.14 -61.11 -37.04
CA ASN A 8 -8.51 -61.16 -35.59
C ASN A 8 -7.43 -60.55 -34.71
N PHE A 9 -6.89 -59.40 -35.09
CA PHE A 9 -5.88 -58.70 -34.26
C PHE A 9 -6.47 -57.61 -33.33
N PHE A 10 -7.78 -57.43 -33.26
CA PHE A 10 -8.41 -56.33 -32.46
C PHE A 10 -9.39 -56.81 -31.39
N GLU A 11 -9.28 -58.02 -30.89
CA GLU A 11 -10.14 -58.50 -29.81
C GLU A 11 -9.33 -59.06 -28.64
N SER A 12 -8.35 -58.26 -28.11
CA SER A 12 -7.97 -58.33 -26.73
C SER A 12 -8.35 -57.03 -26.06
N GLN A 13 -9.65 -56.85 -25.80
CA GLN A 13 -10.03 -55.94 -24.70
C GLN A 13 -9.31 -56.50 -23.43
N ALA A 14 -8.13 -55.97 -23.17
CA ALA A 14 -7.52 -56.12 -21.87
C ALA A 14 -8.48 -55.45 -20.85
N SER A 15 -9.47 -56.21 -20.41
CA SER A 15 -10.30 -55.79 -19.29
C SER A 15 -9.33 -55.58 -18.12
N PHE A 16 -9.06 -54.33 -17.83
CA PHE A 16 -8.23 -53.93 -16.69
C PHE A 16 -8.86 -54.58 -15.45
N ASP A 17 -8.24 -55.61 -14.91
CA ASP A 17 -8.69 -56.24 -13.69
C ASP A 17 -8.46 -55.33 -12.49
N PHE A 18 -9.41 -54.38 -12.35
CA PHE A 18 -9.41 -53.38 -11.30
C PHE A 18 -9.38 -54.05 -9.90
N LYS A 19 -10.07 -55.17 -9.73
CA LYS A 19 -10.10 -55.91 -8.48
C LYS A 19 -8.73 -56.56 -8.13
N GLY A 20 -8.10 -57.17 -9.12
CA GLY A 20 -6.74 -57.74 -8.96
C GLY A 20 -5.69 -56.66 -8.72
N PHE A 21 -5.82 -55.49 -9.40
CA PHE A 21 -4.97 -54.31 -9.17
C PHE A 21 -5.14 -53.79 -7.74
N LEU A 22 -6.38 -53.65 -7.26
CA LEU A 22 -6.68 -53.13 -5.91
C LEU A 22 -6.15 -54.07 -4.81
N LEU A 23 -6.27 -55.37 -5.00
CA LEU A 23 -5.71 -56.37 -4.06
C LEU A 23 -4.19 -56.35 -4.03
N LYS A 24 -3.52 -56.13 -5.18
CA LYS A 24 -2.05 -55.95 -5.23
C LYS A 24 -1.64 -54.66 -4.54
N LEU A 25 -2.37 -53.59 -4.73
CA LEU A 25 -2.13 -52.29 -4.07
C LEU A 25 -2.27 -52.44 -2.53
N LEU A 26 -3.29 -53.14 -2.06
CA LEU A 26 -3.50 -53.43 -0.64
C LEU A 26 -2.37 -54.27 -0.04
N LYS A 27 -1.74 -55.16 -0.83
CA LYS A 27 -0.59 -55.94 -0.35
C LYS A 27 0.62 -55.07 0.03
N PHE A 28 0.76 -53.92 -0.65
CA PHE A 28 1.85 -52.96 -0.39
C PHE A 28 1.45 -51.81 0.55
N TRP A 29 0.35 -51.92 1.30
CA TRP A 29 -0.19 -50.85 2.16
C TRP A 29 0.86 -50.29 3.13
N LYS A 30 1.83 -51.13 3.60
CA LYS A 30 2.91 -50.69 4.49
C LYS A 30 3.81 -49.62 3.84
N TRP A 31 4.12 -49.77 2.55
CA TRP A 31 4.91 -48.80 1.80
C TRP A 31 4.11 -47.52 1.56
N PHE A 32 2.81 -47.67 1.36
CA PHE A 32 1.92 -46.51 1.23
C PHE A 32 1.84 -45.70 2.53
N VAL A 33 1.66 -46.37 3.67
CA VAL A 33 1.69 -45.76 4.99
C VAL A 33 3.04 -45.09 5.27
N LEU A 34 4.15 -45.77 4.96
CA LEU A 34 5.50 -45.20 5.12
C LEU A 34 5.66 -43.91 4.29
N SER A 35 5.27 -43.94 3.04
CA SER A 35 5.30 -42.74 2.16
C SER A 35 4.45 -41.62 2.73
N LEU A 36 3.25 -41.91 3.23
CA LEU A 36 2.35 -40.94 3.84
C LEU A 36 2.94 -40.30 5.10
N VAL A 37 3.58 -41.11 5.95
CA VAL A 37 4.27 -40.60 7.15
C VAL A 37 5.43 -39.68 6.78
N ILE A 38 6.25 -40.05 5.80
CA ILE A 38 7.37 -39.23 5.34
C ILE A 38 6.84 -37.90 4.77
N THR A 39 5.81 -37.97 3.92
CA THR A 39 5.20 -36.77 3.34
C THR A 39 4.57 -35.86 4.40
N PHE A 40 3.92 -36.46 5.41
CA PHE A 40 3.36 -35.72 6.54
C PHE A 40 4.45 -35.03 7.36
N LEU A 41 5.57 -35.70 7.65
CA LEU A 41 6.70 -35.10 8.38
C LEU A 41 7.31 -33.92 7.59
N ILE A 42 7.46 -34.07 6.28
CA ILE A 42 7.96 -32.99 5.41
C ILE A 42 6.96 -31.83 5.42
N ALA A 43 5.69 -32.10 5.18
CA ALA A 43 4.62 -31.09 5.16
C ALA A 43 4.51 -30.35 6.50
N TYR A 44 4.58 -31.08 7.62
CA TYR A 44 4.58 -30.51 8.97
C TYR A 44 5.78 -29.57 9.18
N ASN A 45 6.99 -30.00 8.82
CA ASN A 45 8.22 -29.21 8.95
C ASN A 45 8.18 -27.94 8.08
N VAL A 46 7.64 -28.03 6.88
CA VAL A 46 7.47 -26.87 5.98
C VAL A 46 6.41 -25.92 6.55
N ASN A 47 5.29 -26.47 7.02
CA ASN A 47 4.16 -25.66 7.47
C ASN A 47 4.46 -24.87 8.76
N ILE A 48 5.18 -25.49 9.72
CA ILE A 48 5.53 -24.84 11.00
C ILE A 48 6.53 -23.68 10.82
N ARG A 49 7.24 -23.64 9.67
CA ARG A 49 8.19 -22.56 9.32
C ARG A 49 7.59 -21.45 8.50
N LYS A 50 6.36 -21.59 8.02
CA LYS A 50 5.67 -20.56 7.26
C LYS A 50 5.11 -19.48 8.19
N GLU A 51 5.25 -18.24 7.79
CA GLU A 51 4.58 -17.11 8.43
C GLU A 51 3.07 -17.24 8.29
N LYS A 52 2.34 -16.82 9.31
CA LYS A 52 0.87 -16.74 9.26
C LYS A 52 0.46 -15.61 8.34
N ILE A 53 -0.47 -15.88 7.44
CA ILE A 53 -1.05 -14.89 6.54
C ILE A 53 -2.47 -14.61 7.01
N TYR A 54 -2.77 -13.33 7.18
CA TYR A 54 -4.09 -12.81 7.53
C TYR A 54 -4.70 -12.09 6.34
N GLY A 55 -6.01 -12.20 6.17
CA GLY A 55 -6.77 -11.42 5.20
C GLY A 55 -7.66 -10.41 5.92
N MET A 56 -7.66 -9.16 5.45
CA MET A 56 -8.52 -8.09 5.97
C MET A 56 -9.32 -7.50 4.83
N GLN A 57 -10.56 -7.11 5.13
CA GLN A 57 -11.50 -6.53 4.18
C GLN A 57 -12.11 -5.26 4.77
N SER A 58 -12.31 -4.27 3.92
CA SER A 58 -13.05 -3.04 4.22
C SER A 58 -13.97 -2.70 3.05
N SER A 59 -15.05 -1.97 3.31
CA SER A 59 -16.00 -1.55 2.27
C SER A 59 -16.25 -0.05 2.35
N ILE A 60 -16.30 0.59 1.19
CA ILE A 60 -16.59 2.02 1.03
C ILE A 60 -17.91 2.16 0.31
N LEU A 61 -18.86 2.88 0.92
CA LEU A 61 -20.10 3.25 0.26
C LEU A 61 -19.94 4.57 -0.50
N VAL A 62 -20.17 4.54 -1.79
CA VAL A 62 -20.16 5.70 -2.67
C VAL A 62 -21.56 6.27 -2.75
N LYS A 63 -21.79 7.45 -2.19
CA LYS A 63 -23.08 8.16 -2.30
C LYS A 63 -23.13 9.01 -3.55
N GLU A 64 -24.30 9.08 -4.20
CA GLU A 64 -24.57 10.12 -5.18
C GLU A 64 -24.72 11.45 -4.45
N GLU A 65 -23.89 12.42 -4.81
CA GLU A 65 -24.08 13.80 -4.40
C GLU A 65 -24.86 14.51 -5.51
N ASN A 66 -26.11 14.83 -5.23
CA ASN A 66 -26.86 15.79 -6.04
C ASN A 66 -26.36 17.18 -5.67
N ASN A 67 -25.66 17.84 -6.59
CA ASN A 67 -25.24 19.21 -6.39
C ASN A 67 -26.45 20.14 -6.66
N PRO A 68 -27.01 20.83 -5.64
CA PRO A 68 -28.20 21.67 -5.82
C PRO A 68 -27.98 22.87 -6.71
N PHE A 69 -26.73 23.22 -7.02
CA PHE A 69 -26.38 24.37 -7.88
C PHE A 69 -26.34 24.03 -9.38
N PHE A 70 -26.44 22.75 -9.75
CA PHE A 70 -26.47 22.34 -11.14
C PHE A 70 -27.84 21.75 -11.47
N THR A 71 -28.67 22.51 -12.20
CA THR A 71 -29.91 22.00 -12.76
C THR A 71 -29.63 20.92 -13.80
N SER A 72 -30.59 20.05 -14.06
CA SER A 72 -30.46 18.83 -14.87
C SER A 72 -29.84 19.01 -16.26
N ASN A 73 -29.88 20.21 -16.85
CA ASN A 73 -29.32 20.50 -18.17
C ASN A 73 -27.81 20.78 -18.17
N THR A 74 -27.25 21.26 -17.07
CA THR A 74 -25.80 21.47 -16.91
C THR A 74 -25.12 20.19 -16.38
N SER A 75 -25.86 19.30 -15.72
CA SER A 75 -25.33 18.02 -15.25
C SER A 75 -24.96 17.06 -16.37
N LEU A 76 -25.55 17.20 -17.57
CA LEU A 76 -25.24 16.37 -18.74
C LEU A 76 -23.81 16.55 -19.24
N ILE A 77 -23.18 17.70 -19.01
CA ILE A 77 -21.79 17.96 -19.44
C ILE A 77 -20.78 17.53 -18.38
N PHE A 78 -21.15 17.56 -17.08
CA PHE A 78 -20.25 17.25 -15.97
C PHE A 78 -20.55 15.96 -15.23
N ASN A 79 -21.70 15.34 -15.48
CA ASN A 79 -22.15 14.10 -14.85
C ASN A 79 -22.25 12.93 -15.87
N TRP A 80 -21.42 12.98 -16.89
CA TRP A 80 -21.27 11.84 -17.81
C TRP A 80 -20.49 10.75 -17.09
N GLY A 81 -21.20 9.96 -16.35
CA GLY A 81 -20.69 8.88 -15.54
C GLY A 81 -21.55 8.73 -14.29
N GLY A 82 -22.47 7.77 -14.32
CA GLY A 82 -23.27 7.40 -13.16
C GLY A 82 -22.40 6.91 -12.00
N VAL A 83 -22.99 6.37 -10.94
CA VAL A 83 -22.28 5.75 -9.80
C VAL A 83 -21.16 4.82 -10.27
N SER A 84 -21.36 4.11 -11.38
CA SER A 84 -20.39 3.22 -12.00
C SER A 84 -19.06 3.90 -12.35
N ASP A 85 -19.07 5.11 -12.94
CA ASP A 85 -17.84 5.79 -13.35
C ASP A 85 -17.09 6.39 -12.16
N LYS A 86 -17.81 6.86 -11.13
CA LYS A 86 -17.19 7.31 -9.87
C LYS A 86 -16.52 6.15 -9.15
N VAL A 87 -17.20 5.00 -9.11
CA VAL A 87 -16.65 3.76 -8.54
C VAL A 87 -15.42 3.31 -9.32
N GLN A 88 -15.47 3.29 -10.65
CA GLN A 88 -14.32 2.91 -11.48
C GLN A 88 -13.13 3.87 -11.29
N THR A 89 -13.40 5.16 -11.17
CA THR A 89 -12.37 6.17 -10.87
C THR A 89 -11.75 5.93 -9.49
N MET A 90 -12.55 5.58 -8.48
CA MET A 90 -12.05 5.23 -7.15
C MET A 90 -11.18 3.98 -7.20
N ILE A 91 -11.63 2.92 -7.87
CA ILE A 91 -10.87 1.68 -8.03
C ILE A 91 -9.53 1.97 -8.69
N THR A 92 -9.52 2.74 -9.78
CA THR A 92 -8.30 3.13 -10.49
C THR A 92 -7.37 3.94 -9.60
N THR A 93 -7.92 4.88 -8.82
CA THR A 93 -7.15 5.70 -7.88
C THR A 93 -6.51 4.85 -6.80
N LEU A 94 -7.27 3.96 -6.14
CA LEU A 94 -6.80 3.07 -5.09
C LEU A 94 -5.70 2.11 -5.56
N LYS A 95 -5.78 1.63 -6.80
CA LYS A 95 -4.77 0.78 -7.44
C LYS A 95 -3.57 1.57 -8.00
N SER A 96 -3.65 2.90 -8.06
CA SER A 96 -2.59 3.72 -8.62
C SER A 96 -1.34 3.71 -7.73
N ARG A 97 -0.17 3.82 -8.38
CA ARG A 97 1.11 3.89 -7.67
C ARG A 97 1.19 5.12 -6.78
N SER A 98 0.80 6.28 -7.29
CA SER A 98 0.88 7.55 -6.57
C SER A 98 0.06 7.57 -5.28
N HIS A 99 -1.14 6.96 -5.30
CA HIS A 99 -1.95 6.81 -4.10
C HIS A 99 -1.25 5.95 -3.05
N ASN A 100 -0.72 4.79 -3.46
CA ASN A 100 -0.04 3.87 -2.55
C ASN A 100 1.29 4.42 -2.03
N GLU A 101 2.01 5.25 -2.82
CA GLU A 101 3.20 5.98 -2.36
C GLU A 101 2.87 6.91 -1.18
N VAL A 102 1.79 7.68 -1.29
CA VAL A 102 1.35 8.58 -0.21
C VAL A 102 0.99 7.80 1.06
N VAL A 103 0.27 6.68 0.93
CA VAL A 103 -0.12 5.85 2.07
C VAL A 103 1.10 5.22 2.74
N VAL A 104 1.99 4.60 1.95
CA VAL A 104 3.21 3.93 2.45
C VAL A 104 4.16 4.94 3.09
N ASP A 105 4.31 6.13 2.52
CA ASP A 105 5.17 7.18 3.06
C ASP A 105 4.62 7.73 4.38
N LYS A 106 3.32 7.94 4.47
CA LYS A 106 2.66 8.45 5.68
C LYS A 106 2.74 7.46 6.83
N LEU A 107 2.57 6.16 6.54
CA LEU A 107 2.67 5.09 7.53
C LEU A 107 4.12 4.61 7.78
N GLN A 108 5.07 5.09 6.99
CA GLN A 108 6.49 4.67 7.04
C GLN A 108 6.65 3.13 6.99
N TYR A 109 5.88 2.46 6.13
CA TYR A 109 5.85 0.99 6.05
C TYR A 109 7.13 0.35 5.50
N TYR A 110 8.06 1.15 5.03
CA TYR A 110 9.44 0.75 4.73
C TYR A 110 10.27 0.50 5.99
N ILE A 111 9.76 0.82 7.20
CA ILE A 111 10.38 0.47 8.48
C ILE A 111 9.73 -0.81 9.01
N GLN A 112 10.53 -1.87 9.14
CA GLN A 112 10.09 -3.14 9.70
C GLN A 112 10.48 -3.21 11.17
N TYR A 113 9.53 -3.59 12.02
CA TYR A 113 9.73 -3.88 13.43
C TYR A 113 9.61 -5.38 13.64
N LEU A 114 10.70 -6.03 13.99
CA LEU A 114 10.79 -7.47 13.99
C LEU A 114 11.18 -7.98 15.38
N GLN A 115 10.71 -9.16 15.72
CA GLN A 115 11.16 -9.90 16.87
C GLN A 115 11.60 -11.32 16.44
N LYS A 116 12.70 -11.83 17.01
CA LYS A 116 13.21 -13.15 16.69
C LYS A 116 12.27 -14.20 17.27
N GLY A 117 11.51 -14.88 16.42
CA GLY A 117 10.74 -16.06 16.74
C GLY A 117 11.59 -17.33 16.71
N LYS A 118 10.97 -18.49 16.88
CA LYS A 118 11.65 -19.78 16.88
C LYS A 118 12.24 -20.15 15.51
N TYR A 119 11.57 -19.79 14.43
CA TYR A 119 11.93 -20.21 13.06
C TYR A 119 12.17 -19.06 12.11
N TYR A 120 11.55 -17.88 12.35
CA TYR A 120 11.63 -16.69 11.51
C TYR A 120 11.51 -15.41 12.36
N TYR A 121 11.77 -14.27 11.76
CA TYR A 121 11.52 -12.98 12.37
C TYR A 121 10.04 -12.62 12.20
N GLU A 122 9.34 -12.45 13.32
CA GLU A 122 7.94 -12.03 13.35
C GLU A 122 7.82 -10.51 13.23
N ASP A 123 6.92 -10.03 12.37
CA ASP A 123 6.60 -8.59 12.30
C ASP A 123 5.74 -8.21 13.50
N VAL A 124 6.32 -7.41 14.39
CA VAL A 124 5.68 -6.90 15.61
C VAL A 124 5.22 -5.45 15.49
N TYR A 125 5.01 -4.97 14.25
CA TYR A 125 4.41 -3.66 14.02
C TYR A 125 3.08 -3.53 14.77
N GLY A 126 2.82 -2.38 15.39
CA GLY A 126 1.65 -2.18 16.25
C GLY A 126 1.85 -2.67 17.69
N ILE A 127 2.59 -3.78 17.90
CA ILE A 127 2.84 -4.39 19.21
C ILE A 127 4.18 -3.95 19.80
N ALA A 128 5.17 -3.64 18.94
CA ALA A 128 6.48 -3.14 19.40
C ALA A 128 6.31 -1.97 20.38
N PRO A 129 7.06 -1.95 21.49
CA PRO A 129 6.92 -0.91 22.54
C PRO A 129 7.50 0.44 22.13
N PHE A 130 8.11 0.52 20.96
CA PHE A 130 8.79 1.71 20.46
C PHE A 130 8.46 1.97 19.00
N TYR A 131 8.79 3.17 18.56
CA TYR A 131 8.85 3.56 17.16
C TYR A 131 10.06 4.45 16.91
N ILE A 132 10.50 4.55 15.67
CA ILE A 132 11.58 5.46 15.28
C ILE A 132 11.02 6.59 14.42
N GLN A 133 11.44 7.82 14.75
CA GLN A 133 11.27 8.98 13.90
C GLN A 133 12.58 9.21 13.16
N ILE A 134 12.61 8.92 11.86
CA ILE A 134 13.83 9.05 11.03
C ILE A 134 13.95 10.42 10.41
N ASP A 135 15.20 10.84 10.16
CA ASP A 135 15.49 11.94 9.25
C ASP A 135 15.55 11.39 7.81
N LYS A 136 14.54 11.71 6.99
CA LYS A 136 14.44 11.23 5.60
C LYS A 136 15.54 11.78 4.68
N ASN A 137 16.18 12.90 5.05
CA ASN A 137 17.27 13.50 4.29
C ASN A 137 18.60 12.74 4.46
N LYS A 138 18.73 12.02 5.59
CA LYS A 138 19.92 11.24 5.90
C LYS A 138 19.74 9.77 5.53
N GLY A 139 20.85 9.10 5.22
CA GLY A 139 20.85 7.70 4.83
C GLY A 139 20.48 6.77 5.98
N GLN A 140 19.63 5.76 5.69
CA GLN A 140 19.26 4.68 6.60
C GLN A 140 19.73 3.34 6.04
N LEU A 141 20.29 2.46 6.87
CA LEU A 141 20.87 1.18 6.46
C LEU A 141 19.80 0.25 5.88
N ALA A 142 19.89 -0.04 4.59
CA ALA A 142 18.92 -0.85 3.88
C ALA A 142 19.12 -2.36 4.08
N GLY A 143 18.04 -3.08 4.33
CA GLY A 143 17.99 -4.54 4.31
C GLY A 143 18.65 -5.24 5.49
N THR A 144 19.57 -4.59 6.21
CA THR A 144 20.28 -5.18 7.35
C THR A 144 19.49 -4.98 8.64
N PRO A 145 19.21 -6.03 9.42
CA PRO A 145 18.55 -5.90 10.70
C PRO A 145 19.44 -5.18 11.72
N ILE A 146 18.91 -4.13 12.33
CA ILE A 146 19.50 -3.39 13.44
C ILE A 146 18.89 -3.92 14.72
N LYS A 147 19.68 -4.51 15.61
CA LYS A 147 19.22 -5.05 16.88
C LYS A 147 19.08 -3.94 17.92
N ILE A 148 17.96 -3.91 18.62
CA ILE A 148 17.65 -3.00 19.72
C ILE A 148 17.31 -3.85 20.92
N LYS A 149 18.11 -3.73 21.99
CA LYS A 149 17.91 -4.42 23.27
C LYS A 149 17.68 -3.41 24.35
N PHE A 150 16.52 -3.40 24.96
CA PHE A 150 16.23 -2.51 26.08
C PHE A 150 16.91 -3.00 27.37
N ILE A 151 17.88 -2.21 27.87
CA ILE A 151 18.66 -2.54 29.09
C ILE A 151 17.92 -2.06 30.34
N SER A 152 17.27 -0.90 30.24
CA SER A 152 16.48 -0.30 31.32
C SER A 152 15.29 0.47 30.72
N GLU A 153 14.48 1.06 31.56
CA GLU A 153 13.36 1.92 31.16
C GLU A 153 13.78 3.16 30.37
N SER A 154 15.05 3.60 30.48
CA SER A 154 15.57 4.81 29.84
C SER A 154 16.71 4.57 28.86
N LYS A 155 17.19 3.32 28.70
CA LYS A 155 18.37 3.01 27.89
C LYS A 155 18.18 1.74 27.05
N PHE A 156 18.71 1.78 25.85
CA PHE A 156 18.79 0.62 24.95
C PHE A 156 20.20 0.47 24.36
N GLU A 157 20.55 -0.76 24.07
CA GLU A 157 21.74 -1.13 23.30
C GLU A 157 21.33 -1.30 21.84
N LEU A 158 22.03 -0.63 20.95
CA LEU A 158 21.90 -0.75 19.52
C LEU A 158 23.10 -1.52 18.98
N SER A 159 22.86 -2.59 18.24
CA SER A 159 23.93 -3.37 17.63
C SER A 159 23.62 -3.76 16.21
N VAL A 160 24.66 -3.76 15.37
CA VAL A 160 24.61 -4.19 13.96
C VAL A 160 25.81 -5.08 13.68
N ASP A 161 25.59 -6.22 13.06
CA ASP A 161 26.62 -7.15 12.66
C ASP A 161 26.93 -6.97 11.16
N PHE A 162 27.94 -6.16 10.86
CA PHE A 162 28.41 -5.95 9.49
C PHE A 162 29.33 -7.06 8.99
N VAL A 163 29.77 -7.99 9.86
CA VAL A 163 30.53 -9.19 9.45
C VAL A 163 29.57 -10.18 8.80
N ALA A 164 28.45 -10.44 9.45
CA ALA A 164 27.41 -11.35 8.91
C ALA A 164 26.61 -10.70 7.77
N ASN A 165 26.47 -9.37 7.78
CA ASN A 165 25.70 -8.62 6.79
C ASN A 165 26.56 -7.49 6.18
N PRO A 166 27.40 -7.80 5.20
CA PRO A 166 28.38 -6.84 4.66
C PRO A 166 27.77 -5.71 3.81
N SER A 167 26.44 -5.75 3.58
CA SER A 167 25.76 -4.67 2.85
C SER A 167 25.78 -3.37 3.65
N LYS A 168 26.28 -2.31 3.04
CA LYS A 168 26.38 -0.97 3.58
C LYS A 168 25.57 0.05 2.78
N THR A 169 24.60 -0.43 2.03
CA THR A 169 23.74 0.41 1.23
C THR A 169 22.82 1.24 2.13
N LEU A 170 22.85 2.54 1.95
CA LEU A 170 21.94 3.48 2.59
C LEU A 170 20.85 3.89 1.62
N ILE A 171 19.66 4.11 2.14
CA ILE A 171 18.51 4.69 1.42
C ILE A 171 18.17 6.04 2.06
N HIS A 172 18.02 7.07 1.22
CA HIS A 172 17.49 8.37 1.59
C HIS A 172 16.02 8.42 1.21
N TYR A 173 15.13 8.47 2.19
CA TYR A 173 13.68 8.38 1.94
C TYR A 173 13.04 9.67 1.43
N ILE A 174 13.80 10.77 1.32
CA ILE A 174 13.32 12.02 0.73
C ILE A 174 13.19 11.92 -0.80
N ASP A 175 14.11 11.21 -1.45
CA ASP A 175 14.22 11.08 -2.92
C ASP A 175 14.43 9.64 -3.38
N ASN A 176 14.48 8.68 -2.46
CA ASN A 176 14.77 7.26 -2.68
C ASN A 176 16.14 6.99 -3.30
N SER A 177 17.08 7.93 -3.19
CA SER A 177 18.46 7.73 -3.63
C SER A 177 19.21 6.75 -2.73
N ARG A 178 20.29 6.17 -3.27
CA ARG A 178 21.11 5.20 -2.56
C ARG A 178 22.55 5.69 -2.49
N SER A 179 23.17 5.47 -1.34
CA SER A 179 24.60 5.73 -1.10
C SER A 179 25.23 4.57 -0.35
N GLN A 180 26.53 4.65 -0.05
CA GLN A 180 27.23 3.66 0.74
C GLN A 180 27.62 4.26 2.09
N ALA A 181 27.46 3.52 3.17
CA ALA A 181 27.95 3.94 4.48
C ALA A 181 29.48 3.83 4.53
N PRO A 182 30.20 4.86 5.01
CA PRO A 182 31.64 4.83 5.19
C PRO A 182 32.02 4.08 6.47
N MET A 183 31.89 2.75 6.46
CA MET A 183 32.15 1.92 7.64
C MET A 183 32.96 0.68 7.30
N ASP A 184 33.74 0.19 8.26
CA ASP A 184 34.46 -1.08 8.19
C ASP A 184 33.52 -2.28 8.41
N ASN A 185 34.00 -3.49 8.08
CA ASN A 185 33.27 -4.73 8.29
C ASN A 185 33.45 -5.23 9.73
N GLU A 186 33.02 -4.42 10.70
CA GLU A 186 33.10 -4.74 12.12
C GLU A 186 31.71 -4.72 12.76
N ALA A 187 31.55 -5.44 13.85
CA ALA A 187 30.32 -5.37 14.60
C ALA A 187 30.25 -4.04 15.36
N PHE A 188 29.15 -3.33 15.21
CA PHE A 188 28.88 -2.09 15.95
C PHE A 188 27.98 -2.38 17.14
N THR A 189 28.36 -1.90 18.31
CA THR A 189 27.52 -1.96 19.52
C THR A 189 27.71 -0.70 20.35
N LYS A 190 26.61 -0.03 20.68
CA LYS A 190 26.61 1.18 21.53
C LYS A 190 25.31 1.33 22.31
N VAL A 191 25.41 1.88 23.51
CA VAL A 191 24.27 2.18 24.38
C VAL A 191 23.82 3.63 24.18
N PHE A 192 22.52 3.84 24.03
CA PHE A 192 21.87 5.12 23.87
C PHE A 192 20.76 5.30 24.91
N LYS A 193 20.35 6.54 25.14
CA LYS A 193 19.14 6.85 25.90
C LYS A 193 17.94 6.84 24.97
N ILE A 194 16.77 6.55 25.55
CA ILE A 194 15.50 6.77 24.85
C ILE A 194 15.33 8.28 24.63
N ASP A 195 14.72 8.65 23.50
CA ASP A 195 14.56 10.04 23.03
C ASP A 195 15.87 10.78 22.71
N GLU A 196 17.02 10.07 22.68
CA GLU A 196 18.28 10.61 22.22
C GLU A 196 18.35 10.60 20.69
N GLU A 197 18.80 11.71 20.08
CA GLU A 197 19.00 11.79 18.64
C GLU A 197 20.19 10.91 18.23
N LEU A 198 19.91 9.93 17.40
CA LEU A 198 20.90 9.05 16.78
C LEU A 198 21.46 9.73 15.52
N ASN A 199 22.75 9.98 15.50
CA ASN A 199 23.46 10.52 14.36
C ASN A 199 24.62 9.59 14.02
N LEU A 200 24.32 8.45 13.41
CA LEU A 200 25.26 7.41 13.05
C LEU A 200 25.45 7.39 11.53
N PRO A 201 26.60 6.92 11.03
CA PRO A 201 26.82 6.81 9.58
C PRO A 201 25.78 5.96 8.83
N PHE A 202 25.00 5.15 9.56
CA PHE A 202 24.06 4.18 9.00
C PHE A 202 22.64 4.26 9.59
N LEU A 203 22.42 5.11 10.60
CA LEU A 203 21.11 5.28 11.24
C LEU A 203 20.98 6.70 11.79
N ASN A 204 19.95 7.41 11.32
CA ASN A 204 19.70 8.80 11.72
C ASN A 204 18.23 8.97 12.08
N GLY A 205 17.97 9.37 13.34
CA GLY A 205 16.62 9.54 13.86
C GLY A 205 16.58 9.41 15.38
N THR A 206 15.38 9.33 15.94
CA THR A 206 15.15 9.21 17.38
C THR A 206 14.23 8.04 17.67
N ILE A 207 14.59 7.21 18.65
CA ILE A 207 13.75 6.10 19.12
C ILE A 207 12.92 6.56 20.29
N HIS A 208 11.60 6.48 20.15
CA HIS A 208 10.62 6.85 21.15
C HIS A 208 9.89 5.62 21.70
N LEU A 209 9.57 5.61 22.97
CA LEU A 209 8.65 4.62 23.54
C LEU A 209 7.20 5.02 23.26
N LYS A 210 6.35 4.01 23.07
CA LYS A 210 4.91 4.23 23.03
C LYS A 210 4.38 4.48 24.44
N PRO A 211 3.30 5.28 24.60
CA PRO A 211 2.72 5.57 25.91
C PRO A 211 2.25 4.34 26.69
N ASP A 212 1.87 3.29 25.98
CA ASP A 212 1.38 2.00 26.51
C ASP A 212 2.48 0.92 26.57
N ALA A 213 3.75 1.30 26.42
CA ALA A 213 4.86 0.37 26.45
C ALA A 213 5.05 -0.22 27.86
N TYR A 214 5.01 -1.54 27.98
CA TYR A 214 5.29 -2.25 29.21
C TYR A 214 6.07 -3.56 28.97
N GLY A 215 6.79 -4.03 29.98
CA GLY A 215 7.46 -5.33 29.96
C GLY A 215 8.47 -5.51 28.82
N TYR A 216 9.09 -4.42 28.34
CA TYR A 216 10.05 -4.41 27.25
C TYR A 216 11.50 -4.53 27.70
N VAL A 217 11.80 -4.21 28.97
CA VAL A 217 13.15 -4.27 29.54
C VAL A 217 13.67 -5.70 29.48
N GLY A 218 14.89 -5.87 28.99
CA GLY A 218 15.53 -7.17 28.74
C GLY A 218 15.14 -7.84 27.44
N LYS A 219 14.13 -7.33 26.70
CA LYS A 219 13.72 -7.87 25.41
C LYS A 219 14.56 -7.33 24.27
N GLU A 220 14.65 -8.13 23.22
CA GLU A 220 15.36 -7.81 21.98
C GLU A 220 14.38 -7.68 20.83
N TYR A 221 14.56 -6.62 20.06
CA TYR A 221 13.82 -6.31 18.85
C TYR A 221 14.80 -6.05 17.70
N TYR A 222 14.32 -6.12 16.49
CA TYR A 222 15.10 -5.82 15.31
C TYR A 222 14.35 -4.80 14.47
N MET A 223 15.05 -3.83 13.95
CA MET A 223 14.53 -2.85 13.02
C MET A 223 15.25 -3.02 11.68
N ARG A 224 14.52 -2.97 10.59
CA ARG A 224 15.09 -3.07 9.24
C ARG A 224 14.43 -2.05 8.33
N PHE A 225 15.22 -1.41 7.50
CA PHE A 225 14.75 -0.47 6.50
C PHE A 225 14.66 -1.16 5.15
N ASP A 226 13.46 -1.25 4.61
CA ASP A 226 13.18 -1.86 3.31
C ASP A 226 13.21 -0.79 2.20
N ASP A 227 13.37 -1.22 0.95
CA ASP A 227 13.26 -0.36 -0.22
C ASP A 227 11.84 0.22 -0.35
N PHE A 228 11.76 1.55 -0.53
CA PHE A 228 10.48 2.25 -0.66
C PHE A 228 9.64 1.73 -1.82
N ASN A 229 10.25 1.61 -3.00
CA ASN A 229 9.56 1.15 -4.21
C ASN A 229 9.08 -0.29 -4.10
N GLY A 230 9.90 -1.17 -3.51
CA GLY A 230 9.52 -2.55 -3.21
C GLY A 230 8.36 -2.63 -2.22
N THR A 231 8.35 -1.77 -1.21
CA THR A 231 7.26 -1.67 -0.24
C THR A 231 5.97 -1.18 -0.89
N VAL A 232 6.02 -0.10 -1.67
CA VAL A 232 4.87 0.39 -2.46
C VAL A 232 4.34 -0.69 -3.40
N GLY A 233 5.23 -1.44 -4.07
CA GLY A 233 4.86 -2.56 -4.94
C GLY A 233 4.08 -3.65 -4.21
N ARG A 234 4.46 -3.97 -2.98
CA ARG A 234 3.76 -4.95 -2.12
C ARG A 234 2.34 -4.52 -1.78
N TYR A 235 2.16 -3.25 -1.39
CA TYR A 235 0.85 -2.72 -0.99
C TYR A 235 -0.05 -2.38 -2.18
N ARG A 236 0.51 -2.16 -3.38
CA ARG A 236 -0.27 -2.07 -4.63
C ARG A 236 -1.05 -3.35 -4.98
N GLY A 237 -0.69 -4.48 -4.37
CA GLY A 237 -1.42 -5.74 -4.45
C GLY A 237 -2.80 -5.74 -3.75
N LEU A 238 -3.26 -4.57 -3.27
CA LEU A 238 -4.62 -4.39 -2.76
C LEU A 238 -5.64 -4.81 -3.81
N ASP A 239 -6.46 -5.80 -3.50
CA ASP A 239 -7.60 -6.15 -4.34
C ASP A 239 -8.74 -5.17 -4.07
N VAL A 240 -9.17 -4.51 -5.15
CA VAL A 240 -10.27 -3.53 -5.11
C VAL A 240 -11.28 -3.93 -6.16
N SER A 241 -12.49 -4.21 -5.70
CA SER A 241 -13.61 -4.64 -6.54
C SER A 241 -14.89 -3.91 -6.17
N SER A 242 -15.84 -3.85 -7.08
CA SER A 242 -17.21 -3.43 -6.82
C SER A 242 -18.15 -4.60 -6.96
N ASP A 243 -19.18 -4.66 -6.11
CA ASP A 243 -20.22 -5.66 -6.24
C ASP A 243 -21.07 -5.36 -7.50
N LEU A 244 -21.29 -6.37 -8.34
CA LEU A 244 -22.13 -6.26 -9.54
C LEU A 244 -23.60 -5.92 -9.20
N LYS A 245 -24.06 -6.28 -8.00
CA LYS A 245 -25.43 -6.02 -7.53
C LYS A 245 -25.53 -4.71 -6.74
N ALA A 246 -24.47 -4.31 -6.04
CA ALA A 246 -24.37 -3.09 -5.26
C ALA A 246 -23.31 -2.17 -5.86
N GLN A 247 -23.59 -1.61 -7.05
CA GLN A 247 -22.66 -0.77 -7.83
C GLN A 247 -22.11 0.44 -7.05
N SER A 248 -22.71 0.78 -5.92
CA SER A 248 -22.28 1.86 -5.03
C SER A 248 -21.30 1.42 -3.93
N VAL A 249 -20.96 0.13 -3.84
CA VAL A 249 -20.05 -0.39 -2.81
C VAL A 249 -18.72 -0.80 -3.45
N VAL A 250 -17.62 -0.24 -2.93
CA VAL A 250 -16.26 -0.63 -3.26
C VAL A 250 -15.68 -1.45 -2.12
N THR A 251 -15.28 -2.68 -2.40
CA THR A 251 -14.66 -3.59 -1.44
C THR A 251 -13.15 -3.59 -1.64
N LEU A 252 -12.43 -3.40 -0.55
CA LEU A 252 -10.97 -3.47 -0.48
C LEU A 252 -10.57 -4.73 0.28
N GLN A 253 -9.69 -5.54 -0.28
CA GLN A 253 -9.16 -6.73 0.37
C GLN A 253 -7.63 -6.75 0.26
N ILE A 254 -6.97 -7.03 1.39
CA ILE A 254 -5.51 -7.12 1.47
C ILE A 254 -5.10 -8.30 2.34
N GLN A 255 -3.95 -8.90 2.03
CA GLN A 255 -3.37 -10.00 2.79
C GLN A 255 -1.95 -9.66 3.23
N GLY A 256 -1.56 -10.15 4.39
CA GLY A 256 -0.21 -9.96 4.93
C GLY A 256 0.00 -10.70 6.24
N ASN A 257 1.18 -10.56 6.80
CA ASN A 257 1.61 -11.28 8.01
C ASN A 257 1.35 -10.53 9.33
N ASN A 258 0.93 -9.27 9.28
CA ASN A 258 0.66 -8.46 10.47
C ASN A 258 -0.71 -7.77 10.38
N ILE A 259 -1.61 -8.12 11.30
CA ILE A 259 -2.99 -7.59 11.32
C ILE A 259 -3.00 -6.07 11.54
N HIS A 260 -2.15 -5.54 12.42
CA HIS A 260 -2.12 -4.10 12.72
C HIS A 260 -1.76 -3.29 11.47
N ARG A 261 -0.78 -3.75 10.68
CA ARG A 261 -0.44 -3.12 9.39
C ARG A 261 -1.60 -3.15 8.41
N LEU A 262 -2.31 -4.28 8.30
CA LEU A 262 -3.42 -4.42 7.37
C LEU A 262 -4.57 -3.48 7.71
N VAL A 263 -4.94 -3.41 9.00
CA VAL A 263 -6.02 -2.53 9.49
C VAL A 263 -5.65 -1.06 9.27
N GLU A 264 -4.44 -0.68 9.66
CA GLU A 264 -3.98 0.70 9.55
C GLU A 264 -3.84 1.12 8.08
N TYR A 265 -3.34 0.23 7.21
CA TYR A 265 -3.25 0.47 5.78
C TYR A 265 -4.62 0.69 5.14
N LEU A 266 -5.62 -0.15 5.45
CA LEU A 266 -6.98 0.01 4.94
C LEU A 266 -7.59 1.33 5.39
N ASN A 267 -7.43 1.69 6.68
CA ASN A 267 -7.95 2.95 7.21
C ASN A 267 -7.27 4.16 6.56
N GLU A 268 -5.94 4.14 6.46
CA GLU A 268 -5.20 5.26 5.89
C GLU A 268 -5.42 5.40 4.37
N THR A 269 -5.54 4.30 3.66
CA THR A 269 -5.92 4.28 2.23
C THR A 269 -7.24 5.02 2.00
N VAL A 270 -8.25 4.76 2.83
CA VAL A 270 -9.54 5.47 2.77
C VAL A 270 -9.39 6.95 3.12
N ASN A 271 -8.60 7.27 4.15
CA ASN A 271 -8.34 8.65 4.56
C ASN A 271 -7.63 9.46 3.46
N VAL A 272 -6.60 8.88 2.84
CA VAL A 272 -5.87 9.51 1.71
C VAL A 272 -6.79 9.69 0.52
N LEU A 273 -7.61 8.69 0.17
CA LEU A 273 -8.59 8.80 -0.90
C LEU A 273 -9.56 9.95 -0.65
N ARG A 274 -10.14 10.01 0.57
CA ARG A 274 -11.08 11.07 0.97
C ARG A 274 -10.43 12.46 0.88
N LYS A 275 -9.21 12.60 1.39
CA LYS A 275 -8.46 13.86 1.31
C LYS A 275 -8.20 14.26 -0.12
N THR A 276 -7.72 13.36 -0.96
CA THR A 276 -7.44 13.62 -2.38
C THR A 276 -8.71 14.05 -3.13
N GLN A 277 -9.85 13.44 -2.85
CA GLN A 277 -11.12 13.84 -3.46
C GLN A 277 -11.56 15.23 -2.99
N LEU A 278 -11.42 15.54 -1.71
CA LEU A 278 -11.73 16.86 -1.17
C LEU A 278 -10.84 17.94 -1.78
N ASP A 279 -9.54 17.70 -1.87
CA ASP A 279 -8.57 18.62 -2.46
C ASP A 279 -8.89 18.89 -3.94
N ARG A 280 -9.27 17.87 -4.71
CA ARG A 280 -9.74 18.03 -6.10
C ARG A 280 -11.00 18.88 -6.20
N LYS A 281 -11.99 18.64 -5.32
CA LYS A 281 -13.23 19.46 -5.27
C LYS A 281 -12.91 20.93 -4.96
N ASN A 282 -12.07 21.18 -3.97
CA ASN A 282 -11.65 22.52 -3.59
C ASN A 282 -10.89 23.22 -4.72
N GLN A 283 -9.99 22.52 -5.39
CA GLN A 283 -9.26 23.05 -6.54
C GLN A 283 -10.19 23.39 -7.70
N PHE A 284 -11.16 22.52 -8.00
CA PHE A 284 -12.17 22.79 -9.01
C PHE A 284 -13.00 24.04 -8.67
N ALA A 285 -13.50 24.15 -7.43
CA ALA A 285 -14.25 25.32 -6.97
C ALA A 285 -13.42 26.62 -7.08
N THR A 286 -12.16 26.59 -6.64
CA THR A 286 -11.23 27.73 -6.73
C THR A 286 -10.98 28.14 -8.18
N ASN A 287 -10.76 27.18 -9.07
CA ASN A 287 -10.56 27.47 -10.49
C ASN A 287 -11.82 28.02 -11.14
N THR A 288 -13.01 27.53 -10.76
CA THR A 288 -14.30 28.05 -11.24
C THR A 288 -14.52 29.51 -10.80
N ILE A 289 -14.24 29.82 -9.52
CA ILE A 289 -14.33 31.19 -9.01
C ILE A 289 -13.38 32.10 -9.79
N ARG A 290 -12.12 31.73 -9.96
CA ARG A 290 -11.15 32.51 -10.73
C ARG A 290 -11.59 32.76 -12.17
N PHE A 291 -12.17 31.73 -12.82
CA PHE A 291 -12.71 31.87 -14.17
C PHE A 291 -13.87 32.85 -14.23
N ILE A 292 -14.83 32.79 -13.29
CA ILE A 292 -15.96 33.69 -13.19
C ILE A 292 -15.46 35.14 -12.97
N ASP A 293 -14.56 35.35 -12.01
CA ASP A 293 -13.99 36.68 -11.71
C ASP A 293 -13.28 37.26 -12.93
N SER A 294 -12.49 36.46 -13.64
CA SER A 294 -11.82 36.88 -14.87
C SER A 294 -12.81 37.26 -15.98
N THR A 295 -13.88 36.45 -16.12
CA THR A 295 -14.92 36.72 -17.14
C THR A 295 -15.72 37.98 -16.81
N LEU A 296 -16.06 38.18 -15.54
CA LEU A 296 -16.72 39.40 -15.06
C LEU A 296 -15.88 40.65 -15.32
N ALA A 297 -14.59 40.64 -14.97
CA ALA A 297 -13.66 41.71 -15.21
C ALA A 297 -13.54 42.05 -16.72
N GLN A 298 -13.51 41.01 -17.58
CA GLN A 298 -13.52 41.22 -19.04
C GLN A 298 -14.82 41.84 -19.54
N MET A 299 -15.98 41.38 -19.07
CA MET A 299 -17.27 41.91 -19.43
C MET A 299 -17.42 43.39 -18.96
N GLU A 300 -16.96 43.67 -17.74
CA GLU A 300 -16.94 45.03 -17.19
C GLU A 300 -16.10 46.01 -18.06
N GLY A 301 -14.94 45.51 -18.53
CA GLY A 301 -14.13 46.23 -19.52
C GLY A 301 -14.89 46.53 -20.83
N GLN A 302 -15.51 45.47 -21.40
CA GLN A 302 -16.30 45.63 -22.65
C GLN A 302 -17.48 46.58 -22.49
N ILE A 303 -18.20 46.58 -21.37
CA ILE A 303 -19.28 47.50 -21.08
C ILE A 303 -18.74 48.93 -21.03
N LYS A 304 -17.63 49.15 -20.31
CA LYS A 304 -17.00 50.46 -20.18
C LYS A 304 -16.52 51.03 -21.53
N ASP A 305 -15.96 50.17 -22.38
CA ASP A 305 -15.56 50.54 -23.74
C ASP A 305 -16.77 50.90 -24.59
N ALA A 306 -17.86 50.11 -24.56
CA ALA A 306 -19.10 50.37 -25.27
C ALA A 306 -19.79 51.66 -24.78
N GLU A 307 -19.78 51.92 -23.46
CA GLU A 307 -20.29 53.19 -22.88
C GLU A 307 -19.46 54.40 -23.36
N SER A 308 -18.14 54.24 -23.46
CA SER A 308 -17.25 55.29 -23.96
C SER A 308 -17.53 55.57 -25.44
N GLU A 309 -17.64 54.54 -26.27
CA GLU A 309 -17.99 54.68 -27.69
C GLU A 309 -19.37 55.35 -27.88
N LEU A 310 -20.36 54.94 -27.07
CA LEU A 310 -21.69 55.54 -27.10
C LEU A 310 -21.65 57.06 -26.73
N LYS A 311 -20.84 57.38 -25.71
CA LYS A 311 -20.65 58.76 -25.25
C LYS A 311 -19.98 59.65 -26.33
N ASP A 312 -18.97 59.08 -26.99
CA ASP A 312 -18.26 59.76 -28.08
C ASP A 312 -19.17 59.95 -29.34
N PHE A 313 -19.97 58.90 -29.66
CA PHE A 313 -20.99 59.03 -30.74
C PHE A 313 -22.05 60.10 -30.46
N ARG A 314 -22.55 60.14 -29.20
CA ARG A 314 -23.53 61.21 -28.79
C ARG A 314 -22.91 62.61 -28.87
N ARG A 315 -21.65 62.81 -28.48
CA ARG A 315 -20.91 64.04 -28.60
C ARG A 315 -20.71 64.45 -30.07
N GLY A 316 -20.33 63.53 -30.92
CA GLY A 316 -20.05 63.77 -32.33
C GLY A 316 -21.31 64.13 -33.13
N LYS A 317 -22.50 63.70 -32.65
CA LYS A 317 -23.80 64.04 -33.30
C LYS A 317 -24.62 65.10 -32.61
N ASN A 318 -24.08 65.81 -31.61
CA ASN A 318 -24.81 66.86 -30.84
C ASN A 318 -26.18 66.39 -30.29
N ILE A 319 -26.34 65.14 -29.99
CA ILE A 319 -27.56 64.58 -29.41
C ILE A 319 -27.46 64.77 -27.90
N PHE A 320 -28.11 65.83 -27.39
CA PHE A 320 -28.27 65.99 -25.93
C PHE A 320 -29.52 65.25 -25.49
N GLU A 321 -29.40 64.49 -24.36
CA GLU A 321 -30.57 63.92 -23.70
C GLU A 321 -31.51 65.07 -23.28
N ILE A 322 -32.73 65.05 -23.82
CA ILE A 322 -33.81 65.78 -23.25
C ILE A 322 -34.35 64.95 -22.11
N GLU A 323 -33.99 65.33 -20.88
CA GLU A 323 -34.64 64.77 -19.67
C GLU A 323 -36.11 65.17 -19.72
N GLY A 324 -37.01 64.15 -19.82
CA GLY A 324 -38.45 64.29 -19.67
C GLY A 324 -38.91 63.61 -18.37
#